data_f7aadb4e93843323b76992350bdf30b9
#
_entry.id   f7aadb4e93843323b76992350bdf30b9
#
_cell.length_a   1.000
_cell.length_b   1.000
_cell.length_c   1.000
_cell.angle_alpha   90.00
_cell.angle_beta   90.00
_cell.angle_gamma   90.00
#
_symmetry.space_group_name_H-M   'P 1'
#
loop_
_entity.id
_entity.type
_entity.pdbx_description
1 polymer ?
#
loop_
_entity_poly.entity_id
_entity_poly.type
_entity_poly.pdbx_seq_one_letter_code
_entity_poly.pdbx_strand_id
1 'polypeptide(L)'
;FPILKFRSMQADAERNGPGWTTADDPRRTKLGTLLRKTNLDEFPQLINVLLGDMSLVGPRPERPVYVEQFRRNIPRYMDRHREKAGLTGWAQINGLRGDTSIIERTKYDLWYIENWSLLLDFQIIIRTILQIFHSPNAY
;
A
#
# COMPACT_ATOMS: atom_id res chain seq x y z
N PHE A 1 6.29 -3.73 12.58
CA PHE A 1 5.11 -4.53 12.93
C PHE A 1 4.71 -5.48 11.80
N PRO A 2 4.10 -6.62 12.09
CA PRO A 2 3.63 -7.54 11.07
C PRO A 2 2.33 -7.02 10.44
N ILE A 3 2.32 -6.90 9.12
CA ILE A 3 1.13 -6.51 8.36
C ILE A 3 0.30 -7.75 8.09
N LEU A 4 -0.96 -7.73 8.49
CA LEU A 4 -1.89 -8.84 8.31
C LEU A 4 -2.54 -8.79 6.92
N LYS A 5 -2.51 -9.91 6.21
CA LYS A 5 -3.15 -10.06 4.89
C LYS A 5 -3.68 -11.47 4.71
N PHE A 6 -4.71 -11.61 3.88
CA PHE A 6 -5.04 -12.93 3.36
C PHE A 6 -4.00 -13.36 2.32
N ARG A 7 -3.67 -14.63 2.33
CA ARG A 7 -2.71 -15.18 1.37
C ARG A 7 -3.30 -15.14 -0.05
N SER A 8 -2.62 -14.45 -0.94
CA SER A 8 -3.01 -14.32 -2.35
C SER A 8 -2.01 -14.97 -3.32
N MET A 9 -0.90 -15.47 -2.79
CA MET A 9 0.14 -16.14 -3.56
C MET A 9 0.31 -17.60 -3.12
N GLN A 10 0.97 -18.40 -3.96
CA GLN A 10 1.34 -19.78 -3.63
C GLN A 10 2.22 -19.81 -2.38
N ALA A 11 2.16 -20.93 -1.64
CA ALA A 11 2.88 -21.05 -0.36
C ALA A 11 4.40 -20.90 -0.49
N ASP A 12 4.95 -21.25 -1.64
CA ASP A 12 6.38 -21.17 -1.95
C ASP A 12 6.77 -19.95 -2.80
N ALA A 13 5.88 -18.95 -2.91
CA ALA A 13 6.07 -17.79 -3.79
C ALA A 13 7.37 -17.03 -3.54
N GLU A 14 7.86 -17.03 -2.31
CA GLU A 14 9.10 -16.36 -1.93
C GLU A 14 10.23 -17.33 -1.57
N ARG A 15 10.21 -18.52 -2.13
CA ARG A 15 11.22 -19.56 -1.90
C ARG A 15 12.65 -19.07 -2.15
N ASN A 16 12.83 -18.19 -3.13
CA ASN A 16 14.12 -17.60 -3.51
C ASN A 16 14.32 -16.18 -2.94
N GLY A 17 13.55 -15.81 -1.92
CA GLY A 17 13.60 -14.48 -1.30
C GLY A 17 12.45 -13.58 -1.71
N PRO A 18 12.39 -12.36 -1.12
CA PRO A 18 11.34 -11.39 -1.42
C PRO A 18 11.43 -10.91 -2.87
N GLY A 19 10.29 -10.93 -3.57
CA GLY A 19 10.18 -10.48 -4.94
C GLY A 19 9.21 -9.32 -5.10
N TRP A 20 9.52 -8.42 -6.05
CA TRP A 20 8.62 -7.34 -6.43
C TRP A 20 7.39 -7.91 -7.14
N THR A 21 6.21 -7.41 -6.81
CA THR A 21 4.95 -7.87 -7.39
C THR A 21 4.59 -7.06 -8.62
N THR A 22 4.29 -7.75 -9.72
CA THR A 22 3.81 -7.15 -10.97
C THR A 22 2.33 -7.43 -11.18
N ALA A 23 1.73 -6.77 -12.19
CA ALA A 23 0.29 -6.90 -12.48
C ALA A 23 -0.13 -8.35 -12.75
N ASP A 24 0.65 -9.09 -13.54
CA ASP A 24 0.38 -10.47 -13.95
C ASP A 24 1.33 -11.47 -13.29
N ASP A 25 1.56 -11.29 -12.01
CA ASP A 25 2.50 -12.11 -11.24
C ASP A 25 2.05 -13.59 -11.24
N PRO A 26 2.89 -14.51 -11.80
CA PRO A 26 2.53 -15.93 -11.93
C PRO A 26 2.44 -16.65 -10.58
N ARG A 27 2.95 -16.06 -9.49
CA ARG A 27 2.91 -16.63 -8.15
C ARG A 27 1.52 -16.54 -7.50
N ARG A 28 0.59 -15.81 -8.11
CA ARG A 28 -0.78 -15.67 -7.57
C ARG A 28 -1.57 -16.95 -7.73
N THR A 29 -2.41 -17.23 -6.74
CA THR A 29 -3.47 -18.23 -6.86
C THR A 29 -4.67 -17.62 -7.58
N LYS A 30 -5.59 -18.46 -8.07
CA LYS A 30 -6.87 -17.99 -8.68
C LYS A 30 -7.68 -17.17 -7.68
N LEU A 31 -7.81 -17.68 -6.46
CA LEU A 31 -8.49 -16.97 -5.37
C LEU A 31 -7.74 -15.69 -5.01
N GLY A 32 -6.40 -15.74 -4.98
CA GLY A 32 -5.57 -14.57 -4.69
C GLY A 32 -5.74 -13.45 -5.71
N THR A 33 -5.90 -13.78 -6.98
CA THR A 33 -6.20 -12.80 -8.03
C THR A 33 -7.53 -12.09 -7.76
N LEU A 34 -8.57 -12.84 -7.37
CA LEU A 34 -9.86 -12.26 -7.01
C LEU A 34 -9.76 -11.36 -5.77
N LEU A 35 -9.09 -11.84 -4.73
CA LEU A 35 -8.91 -11.08 -3.50
C LEU A 35 -8.20 -9.74 -3.76
N ARG A 36 -7.16 -9.74 -4.59
CA ARG A 36 -6.43 -8.52 -4.95
C ARG A 36 -7.23 -7.55 -5.80
N LYS A 37 -8.00 -8.06 -6.76
CA LYS A 37 -8.90 -7.23 -7.58
C LYS A 37 -9.95 -6.49 -6.75
N THR A 38 -10.39 -7.10 -5.66
CA THR A 38 -11.40 -6.53 -4.76
C THR A 38 -10.80 -5.84 -3.54
N ASN A 39 -9.47 -5.82 -3.40
CA ASN A 39 -8.75 -5.36 -2.20
C ASN A 39 -9.12 -6.09 -0.90
N LEU A 40 -9.80 -7.22 -0.97
CA LEU A 40 -10.19 -7.99 0.21
C LEU A 40 -9.00 -8.67 0.88
N ASP A 41 -7.90 -8.89 0.15
CA ASP A 41 -6.66 -9.44 0.73
C ASP A 41 -6.08 -8.55 1.82
N GLU A 42 -6.33 -7.25 1.78
CA GLU A 42 -5.85 -6.28 2.75
C GLU A 42 -6.83 -6.02 3.91
N PHE A 43 -8.00 -6.63 3.88
CA PHE A 43 -9.01 -6.45 4.92
C PHE A 43 -8.49 -6.75 6.35
N PRO A 44 -7.65 -7.78 6.58
CA PRO A 44 -7.07 -8.04 7.90
C PRO A 44 -6.20 -6.90 8.45
N GLN A 45 -5.74 -5.97 7.62
CA GLN A 45 -5.00 -4.79 8.10
C GLN A 45 -5.85 -3.86 8.96
N LEU A 46 -7.17 -3.98 8.93
CA LEU A 46 -8.04 -3.27 9.88
C LEU A 46 -7.70 -3.65 11.33
N ILE A 47 -7.23 -4.85 11.58
CA ILE A 47 -6.73 -5.27 12.90
C ILE A 47 -5.48 -4.48 13.26
N ASN A 48 -4.57 -4.27 12.31
CA ASN A 48 -3.39 -3.43 12.54
C ASN A 48 -3.78 -1.99 12.87
N VAL A 49 -4.82 -1.46 12.24
CA VAL A 49 -5.36 -0.13 12.56
C VAL A 49 -5.92 -0.09 13.98
N LEU A 50 -6.72 -1.09 14.35
CA LEU A 50 -7.31 -1.17 15.70
C LEU A 50 -6.25 -1.32 16.80
N LEU A 51 -5.17 -2.03 16.51
CA LEU A 51 -4.03 -2.19 17.43
C LEU A 51 -3.13 -0.95 17.51
N GLY A 52 -3.34 0.04 16.64
CA GLY A 52 -2.54 1.26 16.62
C GLY A 52 -1.24 1.17 15.82
N ASP A 53 -0.98 0.05 15.15
CA ASP A 53 0.20 -0.12 14.28
C ASP A 53 0.10 0.70 13.00
N MET A 54 -1.11 0.86 12.49
CA MET A 54 -1.42 1.56 11.26
C MET A 54 -2.52 2.60 11.47
N SER A 55 -2.63 3.52 10.52
CA SER A 55 -3.76 4.43 10.37
C SER A 55 -4.66 3.99 9.21
N LEU A 56 -5.89 4.48 9.16
CA LEU A 56 -6.73 4.31 7.97
C LEU A 56 -6.13 5.03 6.77
N VAL A 57 -5.61 6.23 6.98
CA VAL A 57 -5.03 7.08 5.94
C VAL A 57 -3.56 7.38 6.27
N GLY A 58 -2.69 7.22 5.31
CA GLY A 58 -1.28 7.49 5.45
C GLY A 58 -0.46 6.93 4.28
N PRO A 59 0.87 7.11 4.31
CA PRO A 59 1.75 6.49 3.33
C PRO A 59 1.62 4.97 3.37
N ARG A 60 1.59 4.36 2.18
CA ARG A 60 1.51 2.89 2.11
C ARG A 60 2.75 2.25 2.72
N PRO A 61 2.59 1.24 3.60
CA PRO A 61 3.73 0.55 4.19
C PRO A 61 4.52 -0.22 3.14
N GLU A 62 5.82 -0.28 3.32
CA GLU A 62 6.73 -0.98 2.43
C GLU A 62 7.56 -2.00 3.22
N ARG A 63 8.01 -3.04 2.55
CA ARG A 63 8.85 -4.09 3.17
C ARG A 63 10.24 -3.53 3.52
N PRO A 64 10.83 -3.93 4.66
CA PRO A 64 12.13 -3.40 5.08
C PRO A 64 13.23 -3.52 4.03
N VAL A 65 13.25 -4.60 3.25
CA VAL A 65 14.25 -4.81 2.20
C VAL A 65 14.15 -3.73 1.12
N TYR A 66 12.95 -3.31 0.75
CA TYR A 66 12.74 -2.24 -0.23
C TYR A 66 12.94 -0.86 0.38
N VAL A 67 12.58 -0.66 1.64
CA VAL A 67 12.87 0.59 2.37
C VAL A 67 14.37 0.86 2.35
N GLU A 68 15.19 -0.14 2.65
CA GLU A 68 16.65 0.00 2.64
C GLU A 68 17.19 0.34 1.25
N GLN A 69 16.62 -0.24 0.21
CA GLN A 69 16.98 0.06 -1.17
C GLN A 69 16.57 1.48 -1.59
N PHE A 70 15.33 1.87 -1.29
CA PHE A 70 14.78 3.16 -1.72
C PHE A 70 15.41 4.34 -0.98
N ARG A 71 15.70 4.19 0.30
CA ARG A 71 16.34 5.27 1.08
C ARG A 71 17.69 5.70 0.51
N ARG A 72 18.41 4.77 -0.14
CA ARG A 72 19.71 5.05 -0.75
C ARG A 72 19.61 5.83 -2.05
N ASN A 73 18.51 5.66 -2.78
CA ASN A 73 18.36 6.12 -4.15
C ASN A 73 17.37 7.29 -4.30
N ILE A 74 16.49 7.50 -3.32
CA ILE A 74 15.43 8.50 -3.40
C ILE A 74 15.61 9.53 -2.29
N PRO A 75 15.87 10.83 -2.65
CA PRO A 75 15.97 11.87 -1.65
C PRO A 75 14.70 11.99 -0.81
N ARG A 76 14.86 12.20 0.50
CA ARG A 76 13.76 12.38 1.46
C ARG A 76 12.81 11.19 1.58
N TYR A 77 13.17 10.00 1.05
CA TYR A 77 12.31 8.82 1.14
C TYR A 77 11.90 8.49 2.57
N MET A 78 12.82 8.61 3.53
CA MET A 78 12.56 8.29 4.95
C MET A 78 11.61 9.28 5.63
N ASP A 79 11.43 10.48 5.08
CA ASP A 79 10.51 11.47 5.64
C ASP A 79 9.04 11.00 5.59
N ARG A 80 8.70 10.09 4.70
CA ARG A 80 7.37 9.48 4.62
C ARG A 80 7.01 8.66 5.87
N HIS A 81 7.98 8.28 6.67
CA HIS A 81 7.78 7.52 7.91
C HIS A 81 7.48 8.40 9.13
N ARG A 82 7.36 9.72 8.96
CA ARG A 82 6.92 10.64 10.03
C ARG A 82 5.49 10.37 10.47
N GLU A 83 4.67 9.84 9.57
CA GLU A 83 3.31 9.43 9.86
C GLU A 83 3.19 7.90 9.87
N LYS A 84 2.18 7.39 10.57
CA LYS A 84 1.89 5.96 10.54
C LYS A 84 1.54 5.52 9.12
N ALA A 85 1.93 4.31 8.78
CA ALA A 85 1.52 3.69 7.53
C ALA A 85 -0.01 3.61 7.44
N GLY A 86 -0.55 3.88 6.26
CA GLY A 86 -1.98 3.91 6.01
C GLY A 86 -2.49 2.70 5.25
N LEU A 87 -3.72 2.29 5.56
CA LEU A 87 -4.44 1.29 4.77
C LEU A 87 -4.75 1.85 3.37
N THR A 88 -5.13 3.11 3.30
CA THR A 88 -5.20 3.90 2.07
C THR A 88 -4.40 5.19 2.21
N GLY A 89 -4.22 5.96 1.14
CA GLY A 89 -3.45 7.19 1.18
C GLY A 89 -3.55 8.02 -0.08
N TRP A 90 -2.98 9.22 -0.02
CA TRP A 90 -3.01 10.18 -1.12
C TRP A 90 -2.37 9.63 -2.40
N ALA A 91 -1.21 9.01 -2.31
CA ALA A 91 -0.58 8.37 -3.47
C ALA A 91 -1.46 7.27 -4.06
N GLN A 92 -2.08 6.45 -3.22
CA GLN A 92 -2.91 5.33 -3.66
C GLN A 92 -4.14 5.78 -4.46
N ILE A 93 -4.87 6.80 -3.99
CA ILE A 93 -6.05 7.30 -4.69
C ILE A 93 -5.71 8.05 -5.98
N ASN A 94 -4.45 8.43 -6.18
CA ASN A 94 -3.95 9.04 -7.41
C ASN A 94 -3.28 8.02 -8.35
N GLY A 95 -3.55 6.74 -8.17
CA GLY A 95 -3.10 5.67 -9.06
C GLY A 95 -1.68 5.16 -8.82
N LEU A 96 -1.01 5.62 -7.77
CA LEU A 96 0.36 5.22 -7.45
C LEU A 96 0.38 4.01 -6.52
N ARG A 97 -0.15 2.90 -7.00
CA ARG A 97 -0.19 1.60 -6.32
C ARG A 97 0.57 0.56 -7.13
N GLY A 98 0.95 -0.53 -6.46
CA GLY A 98 1.60 -1.66 -7.12
C GLY A 98 2.90 -1.27 -7.82
N ASP A 99 3.07 -1.73 -9.05
CA ASP A 99 4.28 -1.51 -9.86
C ASP A 99 4.24 -0.14 -10.53
N THR A 100 4.40 0.91 -9.76
CA THR A 100 4.41 2.31 -10.20
C THR A 100 5.68 3.01 -9.72
N SER A 101 5.93 4.23 -10.21
CA SER A 101 7.11 5.01 -9.83
C SER A 101 7.17 5.26 -8.32
N ILE A 102 8.22 4.77 -7.67
CA ILE A 102 8.48 5.00 -6.25
C ILE A 102 8.83 6.47 -5.98
N ILE A 103 9.50 7.13 -6.92
CA ILE A 103 9.83 8.56 -6.83
C ILE A 103 8.56 9.40 -6.76
N GLU A 104 7.61 9.16 -7.68
CA GLU A 104 6.33 9.87 -7.69
C GLU A 104 5.50 9.54 -6.46
N ARG A 105 5.45 8.27 -6.06
CA ARG A 105 4.77 7.84 -4.83
C ARG A 105 5.32 8.59 -3.61
N THR A 106 6.63 8.70 -3.50
CA THR A 106 7.28 9.42 -2.40
C THR A 106 6.89 10.89 -2.38
N LYS A 107 6.85 11.55 -3.55
CA LYS A 107 6.39 12.94 -3.66
C LYS A 107 4.96 13.12 -3.15
N TYR A 108 4.04 12.22 -3.52
CA TYR A 108 2.66 12.27 -3.07
C TYR A 108 2.52 11.98 -1.58
N ASP A 109 3.29 11.03 -1.04
CA ASP A 109 3.30 10.75 0.39
C ASP A 109 3.81 11.95 1.20
N LEU A 110 4.87 12.63 0.74
CA LEU A 110 5.40 13.83 1.38
C LEU A 110 4.42 15.00 1.29
N TRP A 111 3.78 15.18 0.14
CA TRP A 111 2.74 16.20 0.00
C TRP A 111 1.61 15.99 1.00
N TYR A 112 1.16 14.75 1.17
CA TYR A 112 0.12 14.41 2.15
C TYR A 112 0.55 14.78 3.57
N ILE A 113 1.76 14.43 3.97
CA ILE A 113 2.28 14.73 5.31
C ILE A 113 2.36 16.23 5.53
N GLU A 114 2.83 16.99 4.54
CA GLU A 114 3.00 18.45 4.61
C GLU A 114 1.67 19.22 4.58
N ASN A 115 0.62 18.61 3.99
CA ASN A 115 -0.70 19.23 3.83
C ASN A 115 -1.80 18.50 4.63
N TRP A 116 -1.42 17.73 5.61
CA TRP A 116 -2.37 16.93 6.37
C TRP A 116 -3.48 17.79 6.99
N SER A 117 -4.71 17.28 6.89
CA SER A 117 -5.88 17.76 7.63
C SER A 117 -6.88 16.62 7.80
N LEU A 118 -7.75 16.75 8.78
CA LEU A 118 -8.81 15.75 8.98
C LEU A 118 -9.75 15.72 7.76
N LEU A 119 -10.02 16.86 7.15
CA LEU A 119 -10.83 16.95 5.93
C LEU A 119 -10.18 16.20 4.76
N LEU A 120 -8.85 16.32 4.59
CA LEU A 120 -8.11 15.59 3.58
C LEU A 120 -8.23 14.07 3.79
N ASP A 121 -8.12 13.61 5.03
CA ASP A 121 -8.30 12.19 5.36
C ASP A 121 -9.70 11.69 4.99
N PHE A 122 -10.74 12.44 5.29
CA PHE A 122 -12.11 12.10 4.88
C PHE A 122 -12.27 12.05 3.36
N GLN A 123 -11.69 13.00 2.64
CA GLN A 123 -11.71 13.01 1.18
C GLN A 123 -11.03 11.76 0.61
N ILE A 124 -9.89 11.37 1.17
CA ILE A 124 -9.16 10.18 0.77
C ILE A 124 -10.00 8.92 1.01
N ILE A 125 -10.62 8.80 2.18
CA ILE A 125 -11.48 7.65 2.51
C ILE A 125 -12.65 7.54 1.55
N ILE A 126 -13.35 8.64 1.28
CA ILE A 126 -14.49 8.66 0.35
C ILE A 126 -14.05 8.25 -1.05
N ARG A 127 -12.95 8.81 -1.56
CA ARG A 127 -12.41 8.45 -2.87
C ARG A 127 -11.96 6.99 -2.93
N THR A 128 -11.40 6.46 -1.86
CA THR A 128 -11.04 5.05 -1.76
C THR A 128 -12.25 4.14 -1.90
N ILE A 129 -13.33 4.44 -1.18
CA ILE A 129 -14.59 3.67 -1.25
C ILE A 129 -15.16 3.71 -2.67
N LEU A 130 -15.20 4.88 -3.29
CA LEU A 130 -15.69 5.04 -4.66
C LEU A 130 -14.83 4.25 -5.66
N GLN A 131 -13.53 4.24 -5.49
CA GLN A 131 -12.61 3.51 -6.37
C GLN A 131 -12.73 1.99 -6.24
N ILE A 132 -13.06 1.46 -5.06
CA ILE A 132 -13.32 0.02 -4.87
C ILE A 132 -14.44 -0.46 -5.81
N PHE A 133 -15.47 0.35 -6.00
CA PHE A 133 -16.61 0.00 -6.84
C PHE A 133 -16.39 0.31 -8.33
N HIS A 134 -15.45 1.18 -8.69
CA HIS A 134 -15.29 1.67 -10.06
C HIS A 134 -13.94 1.34 -10.72
N SER A 135 -12.97 0.85 -9.97
CA SER A 135 -11.63 0.54 -10.49
C SER A 135 -11.30 -0.94 -10.32
N PRO A 136 -11.20 -1.71 -11.41
CA PRO A 136 -10.83 -3.13 -11.34
C PRO A 136 -9.31 -3.37 -11.22
N ASN A 137 -8.48 -2.35 -11.17
CA ASN A 137 -7.03 -2.44 -11.33
C ASN A 137 -6.25 -2.34 -10.02
N ALA A 138 -6.70 -3.03 -8.98
CA ALA A 138 -5.90 -3.20 -7.77
C ALA A 138 -5.03 -4.46 -7.87
N TYR A 139 -3.78 -4.38 -7.45
CA TYR A 139 -2.92 -5.55 -7.29
C TYR A 139 -1.78 -5.29 -6.30
#